data_8c1c7819f239033ba51bec55417af58b
#
_entry.id   8c1c7819f239033ba51bec55417af58b
#
_cell.length_a   1.000
_cell.length_b   1.000
_cell.length_c   1.000
_cell.angle_alpha   90.00
_cell.angle_beta   90.00
_cell.angle_gamma   90.00
#
_symmetry.space_group_name_H-M   'P 1'
#
loop_
_entity.id
_entity.type
_entity.pdbx_description
1 polymer ?
#
loop_
_entity_poly.entity_id
_entity_poly.type
_entity_poly.pdbx_seq_one_letter_code
_entity_poly.pdbx_strand_id
1 'polypeptide(L)'
;DISQAARYARIDNRVFSMLKQNTPGPFTFLFRTASTLPRAFKGRKVVGVRIPALELNRQIAAALDAPILTTSVDVDSQDYFINPSLIAEEAENHVDFMIDNGYGGTEPSTIVDCTGADYEIVRQGKGELQ
;
A
#
# COMPACT_ATOMS: atom_id res chain seq x y z
N ASP A 1 1.08 -10.54 2.41
CA ASP A 1 -0.26 -11.14 2.54
C ASP A 1 -0.95 -10.66 3.81
N ILE A 2 -2.21 -11.09 4.03
CA ILE A 2 -3.02 -10.67 5.19
C ILE A 2 -2.38 -11.15 6.50
N SER A 3 -1.79 -12.33 6.52
CA SER A 3 -1.15 -12.89 7.72
C SER A 3 0.07 -12.07 8.13
N GLN A 4 0.87 -11.61 7.18
CA GLN A 4 1.96 -10.68 7.42
C GLN A 4 1.45 -9.32 7.92
N ALA A 5 0.39 -8.79 7.29
CA ALA A 5 -0.23 -7.53 7.71
C ALA A 5 -0.74 -7.58 9.16
N ALA A 6 -1.31 -8.70 9.58
CA ALA A 6 -1.82 -8.89 10.94
C ALA A 6 -0.75 -8.83 12.05
N ARG A 7 0.54 -8.94 11.69
CA ARG A 7 1.63 -8.72 12.66
C ARG A 7 1.76 -7.24 13.07
N TYR A 8 1.32 -6.32 12.21
CA TYR A 8 1.54 -4.86 12.34
C TYR A 8 0.25 -4.07 12.55
N ALA A 9 -0.89 -4.64 12.15
CA ALA A 9 -2.21 -4.03 12.14
C ALA A 9 -3.19 -4.85 12.98
N ARG A 10 -4.09 -4.18 13.70
CA ARG A 10 -5.17 -4.84 14.42
C ARG A 10 -6.31 -5.14 13.44
N ILE A 11 -6.43 -6.41 13.07
CA ILE A 11 -7.44 -6.91 12.12
C ILE A 11 -8.38 -7.84 12.86
N ASP A 12 -9.66 -7.47 12.96
CA ASP A 12 -10.72 -8.33 13.50
C ASP A 12 -11.31 -9.27 12.42
N ASN A 13 -12.14 -10.21 12.85
CA ASN A 13 -12.70 -11.23 11.95
C ASN A 13 -13.59 -10.65 10.84
N ARG A 14 -14.30 -9.54 11.09
CA ARG A 14 -15.16 -8.89 10.12
C ARG A 14 -14.31 -8.21 9.03
N VAL A 15 -13.33 -7.45 9.45
CA VAL A 15 -12.39 -6.80 8.55
C VAL A 15 -11.56 -7.84 7.80
N PHE A 16 -11.18 -8.94 8.43
CA PHE A 16 -10.49 -10.04 7.76
C PHE A 16 -11.29 -10.62 6.58
N SER A 17 -12.61 -10.80 6.76
CA SER A 17 -13.48 -11.29 5.69
C SER A 17 -13.55 -10.31 4.51
N MET A 18 -13.68 -9.02 4.79
CA MET A 18 -13.66 -7.96 3.78
C MET A 18 -12.31 -7.90 3.07
N LEU A 19 -11.18 -8.00 3.79
CA LEU A 19 -9.84 -8.05 3.19
C LEU A 19 -9.69 -9.23 2.22
N LYS A 20 -10.18 -10.42 2.58
CA LYS A 20 -10.11 -11.61 1.70
C LYS A 20 -10.83 -11.42 0.38
N GLN A 21 -11.93 -10.66 0.36
CA GLN A 21 -12.70 -10.38 -0.85
C GLN A 21 -12.03 -9.33 -1.74
N ASN A 22 -11.27 -8.40 -1.13
CA ASN A 22 -10.76 -7.21 -1.81
C ASN A 22 -9.24 -7.21 -2.01
N THR A 23 -8.53 -8.26 -1.55
CA THR A 23 -7.09 -8.36 -1.72
C THR A 23 -6.66 -9.66 -2.39
N PRO A 24 -5.63 -9.63 -3.23
CA PRO A 24 -4.81 -8.47 -3.61
C PRO A 24 -5.56 -7.49 -4.50
N GLY A 25 -5.35 -6.17 -4.32
CA GLY A 25 -6.11 -5.17 -5.05
C GLY A 25 -5.62 -3.72 -4.85
N PRO A 26 -6.27 -2.76 -5.53
CA PRO A 26 -5.88 -1.35 -5.50
C PRO A 26 -6.47 -0.60 -4.29
N PHE A 27 -6.25 -1.15 -3.11
CA PHE A 27 -6.75 -0.61 -1.85
C PHE A 27 -5.62 -0.22 -0.90
N THR A 28 -5.91 0.77 -0.05
CA THR A 28 -5.14 1.12 1.14
C THR A 28 -6.08 1.04 2.34
N PHE A 29 -5.84 0.12 3.24
CA PHE A 29 -6.64 -0.07 4.44
C PHE A 29 -5.93 0.60 5.63
N LEU A 30 -6.66 1.48 6.35
CA LEU A 30 -6.14 2.11 7.56
C LEU A 30 -6.53 1.28 8.77
N PHE A 31 -5.55 0.93 9.59
CA PHE A 31 -5.73 0.15 10.81
C PHE A 31 -5.13 0.84 12.02
N ARG A 32 -5.67 0.54 13.19
CA ARG A 32 -4.95 0.78 14.44
C ARG A 32 -3.71 -0.10 14.45
N THR A 33 -2.60 0.46 14.87
CA THR A 33 -1.33 -0.27 14.94
C THR A 33 -1.36 -1.37 15.98
N ALA A 34 -0.72 -2.51 15.68
CA ALA A 34 -0.36 -3.51 16.67
C ALA A 34 0.78 -3.00 17.57
N SER A 35 1.06 -3.72 18.66
CA SER A 35 2.12 -3.37 19.60
C SER A 35 3.53 -3.42 19.02
N THR A 36 3.73 -4.24 17.98
CA THR A 36 5.04 -4.46 17.36
C THR A 36 5.08 -3.76 15.99
N LEU A 37 5.74 -2.61 15.94
CA LEU A 37 5.90 -1.85 14.70
C LEU A 37 7.39 -1.73 14.33
N PRO A 38 7.71 -1.71 13.02
CA PRO A 38 9.02 -1.30 12.56
C PRO A 38 9.39 0.09 13.07
N ARG A 39 10.68 0.34 13.29
CA ARG A 39 11.17 1.59 13.86
C ARG A 39 10.69 2.85 13.13
N ALA A 40 10.51 2.75 11.80
CA ALA A 40 10.00 3.86 10.97
C ALA A 40 8.56 4.30 11.34
N PHE A 41 7.78 3.44 12.00
CA PHE A 41 6.40 3.71 12.43
C PHE A 41 6.26 3.94 13.94
N LYS A 42 7.39 4.06 14.68
CA LYS A 42 7.35 4.26 16.13
C LYS A 42 6.51 5.50 16.49
N GLY A 43 5.54 5.31 17.38
CA GLY A 43 4.61 6.37 17.82
C GLY A 43 3.40 6.60 16.94
N ARG A 44 3.30 5.95 15.76
CA ARG A 44 2.10 6.00 14.93
C ARG A 44 0.97 5.17 15.56
N LYS A 45 -0.24 5.75 15.59
CA LYS A 45 -1.44 5.06 16.10
C LYS A 45 -2.22 4.35 14.99
N VAL A 46 -2.03 4.80 13.75
CA VAL A 46 -2.68 4.29 12.55
C VAL A 46 -1.61 3.98 11.50
N VAL A 47 -1.79 2.89 10.81
CA VAL A 47 -0.95 2.45 9.69
C VAL A 47 -1.82 2.14 8.48
N GLY A 48 -1.38 2.60 7.30
CA GLY A 48 -1.95 2.22 6.01
C GLY A 48 -1.30 0.93 5.50
N VAL A 49 -2.11 -0.07 5.17
CA VAL A 49 -1.67 -1.37 4.67
C VAL A 49 -2.15 -1.58 3.24
N ARG A 50 -1.27 -2.03 2.37
CA ARG A 50 -1.58 -2.43 0.99
C ARG A 50 -1.15 -3.88 0.75
N ILE A 51 -1.99 -4.62 0.02
CA ILE A 51 -1.66 -5.93 -0.56
C ILE A 51 -1.90 -5.78 -2.06
N PRO A 52 -0.89 -5.32 -2.81
CA PRO A 52 -1.05 -4.93 -4.21
C PRO A 52 -1.29 -6.13 -5.13
N ALA A 53 -2.03 -5.91 -6.22
CA ALA A 53 -2.27 -6.92 -7.24
C ALA A 53 -0.97 -7.32 -7.98
N LEU A 54 -0.01 -6.40 -8.12
CA LEU A 54 1.28 -6.70 -8.74
C LEU A 54 2.05 -7.73 -7.92
N GLU A 55 2.25 -8.90 -8.51
CA GLU A 55 2.87 -10.05 -7.83
C GLU A 55 4.32 -9.77 -7.42
N LEU A 56 5.08 -9.07 -8.24
CA LEU A 56 6.46 -8.68 -7.92
C LEU A 56 6.58 -8.02 -6.55
N ASN A 57 5.68 -7.08 -6.22
CA ASN A 57 5.71 -6.39 -4.92
C ASN A 57 5.47 -7.35 -3.76
N ARG A 58 4.59 -8.34 -3.95
CA ARG A 58 4.32 -9.38 -2.94
C ARG A 58 5.49 -10.34 -2.78
N GLN A 59 6.14 -10.70 -3.89
CA GLN A 59 7.35 -11.55 -3.88
C GLN A 59 8.51 -10.87 -3.15
N ILE A 60 8.72 -9.57 -3.37
CA ILE A 60 9.76 -8.81 -2.65
C ILE A 60 9.47 -8.81 -1.14
N ALA A 61 8.23 -8.50 -0.72
CA ALA A 61 7.86 -8.49 0.68
C ALA A 61 7.98 -9.90 1.33
N ALA A 62 7.64 -10.95 0.58
CA ALA A 62 7.79 -12.33 1.04
C ALA A 62 9.26 -12.73 1.19
N ALA A 63 10.11 -12.36 0.23
CA ALA A 63 11.55 -12.65 0.28
C ALA A 63 12.26 -11.91 1.43
N LEU A 64 11.80 -10.71 1.77
CA LEU A 64 12.31 -9.95 2.90
C LEU A 64 11.77 -10.45 4.27
N ASP A 65 10.71 -11.23 4.28
CA ASP A 65 9.89 -11.54 5.48
C ASP A 65 9.56 -10.28 6.31
N ALA A 66 9.37 -9.16 5.63
CA ALA A 66 9.14 -7.84 6.24
C ALA A 66 8.22 -6.97 5.37
N PRO A 67 7.50 -6.02 5.98
CA PRO A 67 6.73 -5.05 5.22
C PRO A 67 7.67 -4.07 4.51
N ILE A 68 7.22 -3.58 3.36
CA ILE A 68 7.91 -2.53 2.61
C ILE A 68 7.21 -1.21 2.90
N LEU A 69 7.96 -0.20 3.32
CA LEU A 69 7.45 1.16 3.42
C LEU A 69 7.39 1.78 2.02
N THR A 70 6.23 2.27 1.63
CA THR A 70 6.02 2.85 0.31
C THR A 70 5.38 4.23 0.40
N THR A 71 5.65 5.04 -0.61
CA THR A 71 4.97 6.32 -0.84
C THR A 71 4.63 6.45 -2.31
N SER A 72 3.68 7.34 -2.63
CA SER A 72 3.44 7.72 -4.02
C SER A 72 4.59 8.58 -4.54
N VAL A 73 4.85 8.50 -5.83
CA VAL A 73 5.71 9.46 -6.52
C VAL A 73 4.94 10.77 -6.61
N ASP A 74 5.52 11.83 -6.08
CA ASP A 74 4.96 13.18 -6.11
C ASP A 74 5.77 14.00 -7.12
N VAL A 75 5.18 14.20 -8.29
CA VAL A 75 5.78 14.98 -9.39
C VAL A 75 4.72 15.90 -9.99
N ASP A 76 5.16 17.07 -10.42
CA ASP A 76 4.30 18.16 -10.89
C ASP A 76 3.58 17.87 -12.23
N SER A 77 4.00 16.84 -12.98
CA SER A 77 3.48 16.50 -14.30
C SER A 77 2.87 15.10 -14.34
N GLN A 78 1.67 14.96 -14.91
CA GLN A 78 1.03 13.65 -15.07
C GLN A 78 1.87 12.67 -15.90
N ASP A 79 2.64 13.14 -16.88
CA ASP A 79 3.49 12.30 -17.72
C ASP A 79 4.59 11.62 -16.91
N TYR A 80 5.12 12.29 -15.89
CA TYR A 80 6.12 11.75 -14.98
C TYR A 80 5.57 10.65 -14.06
N PHE A 81 4.26 10.62 -13.80
CA PHE A 81 3.66 9.56 -12.97
C PHE A 81 3.57 8.20 -13.66
N ILE A 82 3.48 8.19 -14.99
CA ILE A 82 3.14 6.99 -15.76
C ILE A 82 4.30 6.48 -16.62
N ASN A 83 5.21 7.36 -17.05
CA ASN A 83 6.32 7.01 -17.92
C ASN A 83 7.56 6.63 -17.11
N PRO A 84 7.99 5.35 -17.12
CA PRO A 84 9.12 4.91 -16.31
C PRO A 84 10.44 5.60 -16.65
N SER A 85 10.66 5.99 -17.90
CA SER A 85 11.89 6.70 -18.31
C SER A 85 11.97 8.09 -17.69
N LEU A 86 10.84 8.82 -17.65
CA LEU A 86 10.79 10.15 -17.03
C LEU A 86 10.90 10.05 -15.49
N ILE A 87 10.27 9.04 -14.89
CA ILE A 87 10.44 8.77 -13.46
C ILE A 87 11.91 8.46 -13.13
N ALA A 88 12.60 7.69 -13.98
CA ALA A 88 14.01 7.36 -13.79
C ALA A 88 14.90 8.60 -13.83
N GLU A 89 14.68 9.52 -14.78
CA GLU A 89 15.41 10.79 -14.85
C GLU A 89 15.24 11.62 -13.57
N GLU A 90 14.01 11.78 -13.10
CA GLU A 90 13.71 12.56 -11.90
C GLU A 90 14.29 11.92 -10.64
N ALA A 91 14.28 10.59 -10.58
CA ALA A 91 14.72 9.82 -9.43
C ALA A 91 16.24 9.53 -9.40
N GLU A 92 16.98 9.80 -10.46
CA GLU A 92 18.38 9.34 -10.67
C GLU A 92 19.29 9.59 -9.45
N ASN A 93 19.16 10.73 -8.79
CA ASN A 93 19.97 11.08 -7.62
C ASN A 93 19.31 10.84 -6.27
N HIS A 94 18.11 10.22 -6.26
CA HIS A 94 17.29 10.07 -5.05
C HIS A 94 17.00 8.60 -4.68
N VAL A 95 17.31 7.65 -5.57
CA VAL A 95 17.09 6.22 -5.35
C VAL A 95 18.34 5.41 -5.69
N ASP A 96 18.53 4.29 -5.02
CA ASP A 96 19.66 3.38 -5.28
C ASP A 96 19.44 2.57 -6.56
N PHE A 97 18.20 2.19 -6.85
CA PHE A 97 17.81 1.50 -8.06
C PHE A 97 16.32 1.67 -8.35
N MET A 98 15.92 1.38 -9.57
CA MET A 98 14.53 1.42 -10.03
C MET A 98 14.20 0.10 -10.73
N ILE A 99 13.02 -0.45 -10.43
CA ILE A 99 12.46 -1.59 -11.16
C ILE A 99 11.45 -1.04 -12.16
N ASP A 100 11.77 -1.13 -13.44
CA ASP A 100 10.86 -0.74 -14.52
C ASP A 100 9.87 -1.89 -14.80
N ASN A 101 8.61 -1.65 -14.53
CA ASN A 101 7.50 -2.56 -14.82
C ASN A 101 6.56 -2.01 -15.90
N GLY A 102 7.04 -1.12 -16.73
CA GLY A 102 6.26 -0.47 -17.78
C GLY A 102 5.49 0.76 -17.28
N TYR A 103 4.56 1.21 -18.11
CA TYR A 103 3.75 2.39 -17.81
C TYR A 103 2.84 2.17 -16.61
N GLY A 104 2.78 3.15 -15.72
CA GLY A 104 1.91 3.16 -14.56
C GLY A 104 0.50 3.69 -14.87
N GLY A 105 -0.28 3.87 -13.82
CA GLY A 105 -1.59 4.51 -13.86
C GLY A 105 -1.62 5.77 -13.01
N THR A 106 -2.57 6.66 -13.30
CA THR A 106 -2.78 7.93 -12.58
C THR A 106 -3.81 7.83 -11.47
N GLU A 107 -4.65 6.77 -11.50
CA GLU A 107 -5.73 6.61 -10.54
C GLU A 107 -5.20 6.04 -9.22
N PRO A 108 -5.40 6.74 -8.09
CA PRO A 108 -4.92 6.30 -6.80
C PRO A 108 -5.70 5.11 -6.25
N SER A 109 -5.15 4.46 -5.22
CA SER A 109 -5.87 3.41 -4.47
C SER A 109 -7.09 3.96 -3.75
N THR A 110 -8.13 3.15 -3.63
CA THR A 110 -9.25 3.40 -2.72
C THR A 110 -8.74 3.28 -1.28
N ILE A 111 -9.08 4.26 -0.42
CA ILE A 111 -8.72 4.23 1.00
C ILE A 111 -9.94 3.84 1.82
N VAL A 112 -9.79 2.79 2.60
CA VAL A 112 -10.81 2.28 3.52
C VAL A 112 -10.32 2.43 4.95
N ASP A 113 -11.03 3.19 5.76
CA ASP A 113 -10.74 3.31 7.20
C ASP A 113 -11.39 2.16 7.97
N CYS A 114 -10.55 1.35 8.60
CA CYS A 114 -10.93 0.20 9.42
C CYS A 114 -10.58 0.43 10.90
N THR A 115 -10.37 1.66 11.34
CA THR A 115 -9.97 1.99 12.72
C THR A 115 -11.16 2.05 13.70
N GLY A 116 -12.36 2.22 13.18
CA GLY A 116 -13.62 2.33 13.93
C GLY A 116 -14.35 1.00 14.14
N ALA A 117 -15.58 1.09 14.63
CA ALA A 117 -16.48 -0.07 14.78
C ALA A 117 -16.92 -0.63 13.43
N ASP A 118 -17.12 0.25 12.45
CA ASP A 118 -17.38 -0.10 11.05
C ASP A 118 -16.27 0.42 10.16
N TYR A 119 -16.13 -0.16 8.98
CA TYR A 119 -15.20 0.36 7.96
C TYR A 119 -15.95 1.32 7.02
N GLU A 120 -15.25 2.34 6.55
CA GLU A 120 -15.78 3.34 5.62
C GLU A 120 -14.78 3.73 4.55
N ILE A 121 -15.28 4.08 3.35
CA ILE A 121 -14.45 4.60 2.27
C ILE A 121 -14.19 6.08 2.53
N VAL A 122 -12.94 6.43 2.82
CA VAL A 122 -12.53 7.84 3.03
C VAL A 122 -11.99 8.49 1.75
N ARG A 123 -11.63 7.69 0.76
CA ARG A 123 -11.30 8.14 -0.59
C ARG A 123 -11.66 7.04 -1.60
N GLN A 124 -12.55 7.35 -2.52
CA GLN A 124 -12.78 6.48 -3.67
C GLN A 124 -11.65 6.66 -4.67
N GLY A 125 -11.05 5.56 -5.08
CA GLY A 125 -10.03 5.47 -6.11
C GLY A 125 -10.35 4.30 -7.04
N LYS A 126 -9.32 3.62 -7.55
CA LYS A 126 -9.44 2.54 -8.53
C LYS A 126 -10.17 1.30 -8.01
N GLY A 127 -10.17 1.04 -6.70
CA GLY A 127 -10.78 -0.15 -6.10
C GLY A 127 -12.27 0.03 -5.84
N GLU A 128 -13.09 -0.91 -6.31
CA GLU A 128 -14.50 -1.05 -5.96
C GLU A 128 -14.62 -2.08 -4.83
N LEU A 129 -15.06 -1.63 -3.64
CA LEU A 129 -15.17 -2.49 -2.46
C LEU A 129 -16.31 -3.50 -2.63
N GLN A 130 -16.00 -4.81 -2.43
CA GLN A 130 -16.95 -5.91 -2.54
C GLN A 130 -17.54 -6.28 -1.19
#